data_02fba15c881b9d71e6af271281ea7a88
#
_entry.id   02fba15c881b9d71e6af271281ea7a88
#
_cell.length_a   1.000
_cell.length_b   1.000
_cell.length_c   1.000
_cell.angle_alpha   90.00
_cell.angle_beta   90.00
_cell.angle_gamma   90.00
#
_symmetry.space_group_name_H-M   'P 1'
#
loop_
_entity.id
_entity.type
_entity.pdbx_description
1 polymer ?
#
loop_
_entity_poly.entity_id
_entity_poly.type
_entity_poly.pdbx_seq_one_letter_code
_entity_poly.pdbx_strand_id
1 'polypeptide(L)'
;MAKTNPGNFFEDYSIGQVLHHAVPRTVTNGERALYHALYPARHALYSSDEFARNCGLPQSPIDDLAAFHVVFGKTVPDISLNAVANLGYAEGRWLQPVYPGDTLRSESQVIGLKQNSNGKTGVVWVRTRGLNQRDEVVIEYVRWVMVRKSNLDAPAPETVVPDLKPALSVDDLVVPQGLDFSKYDFVQSGQSDRWDAYKTEETIDHVDGVTVEEAEHMLATRLWQNTAKVHFDLTTRPEGRLIYGGHVISMARALSFNGLANAQMIVGLNDGAHANPCFAGDTIKAWSQVLDKAETGVPGVGALRLRLVATKGGAPFALRGDDGKYLPDVLLDLDYWALMPI
;
A
#
# COMPACT_ATOMS: atom_id res chain seq x y z
N MET A 1 9.19 -33.76 11.62
CA MET A 1 8.86 -32.35 11.29
C MET A 1 7.37 -32.28 11.01
N ALA A 2 6.67 -31.26 11.53
CA ALA A 2 5.28 -31.02 11.19
C ALA A 2 5.17 -30.66 9.68
N LYS A 3 4.10 -31.14 9.04
CA LYS A 3 3.84 -30.83 7.62
C LYS A 3 3.19 -29.46 7.43
N THR A 4 2.81 -28.82 8.53
CA THR A 4 2.13 -27.50 8.54
C THR A 4 3.12 -26.39 8.87
N ASN A 5 2.97 -25.23 8.22
CA ASN A 5 3.75 -24.04 8.52
C ASN A 5 3.00 -23.19 9.57
N PRO A 6 3.51 -23.04 10.81
CA PRO A 6 2.90 -22.21 11.85
C PRO A 6 3.18 -20.70 11.64
N GLY A 7 3.98 -20.34 10.66
CA GLY A 7 4.58 -19.01 10.51
C GLY A 7 5.78 -18.81 11.41
N ASN A 8 6.57 -17.80 11.12
CA ASN A 8 7.73 -17.43 11.93
C ASN A 8 7.30 -16.61 13.17
N PHE A 9 8.02 -16.83 14.26
CA PHE A 9 7.98 -16.00 15.46
C PHE A 9 9.22 -15.10 15.49
N PHE A 10 9.26 -14.16 16.43
CA PHE A 10 10.32 -13.15 16.46
C PHE A 10 11.73 -13.76 16.55
N GLU A 11 11.90 -14.84 17.31
CA GLU A 11 13.16 -15.56 17.48
C GLU A 11 13.64 -16.35 16.25
N ASP A 12 12.77 -16.50 15.23
CA ASP A 12 13.10 -17.24 14.01
C ASP A 12 13.78 -16.34 12.95
N TYR A 13 13.87 -15.03 13.21
CA TYR A 13 14.48 -14.08 12.28
C TYR A 13 15.94 -13.79 12.62
N SER A 14 16.74 -13.58 11.58
CA SER A 14 18.12 -13.13 11.69
C SER A 14 18.41 -12.03 10.67
N ILE A 15 19.32 -11.09 11.02
CA ILE A 15 19.74 -10.02 10.11
C ILE A 15 20.36 -10.61 8.84
N GLY A 16 19.96 -10.08 7.69
CA GLY A 16 20.41 -10.54 6.38
C GLY A 16 19.68 -11.77 5.85
N GLN A 17 18.82 -12.42 6.66
CA GLN A 17 18.00 -13.55 6.20
C GLN A 17 17.14 -13.15 5.00
N VAL A 18 17.19 -13.98 3.95
CA VAL A 18 16.34 -13.83 2.77
C VAL A 18 15.22 -14.87 2.82
N LEU A 19 13.99 -14.40 2.66
CA LEU A 19 12.78 -15.20 2.62
C LEU A 19 12.21 -15.15 1.19
N HIS A 20 12.15 -16.32 0.53
CA HIS A 20 11.48 -16.47 -0.76
C HIS A 20 10.05 -16.94 -0.53
N HIS A 21 9.08 -16.09 -0.84
CA HIS A 21 7.69 -16.33 -0.51
C HIS A 21 6.98 -17.20 -1.56
N ALA A 22 6.32 -18.26 -1.11
CA ALA A 22 5.41 -19.03 -1.92
C ALA A 22 4.02 -18.36 -1.92
N VAL A 23 3.25 -18.43 -2.92
CA VAL A 23 3.23 -19.06 -4.23
C VAL A 23 3.34 -17.98 -5.30
N PRO A 24 3.99 -18.18 -6.46
CA PRO A 24 3.93 -17.20 -7.55
C PRO A 24 2.49 -17.08 -8.07
N ARG A 25 2.13 -15.91 -8.62
CA ARG A 25 0.78 -15.67 -9.14
C ARG A 25 0.81 -14.90 -10.46
N THR A 26 0.19 -15.45 -11.48
CA THR A 26 -0.10 -14.71 -12.70
C THR A 26 -1.31 -13.82 -12.46
N VAL A 27 -1.14 -12.51 -12.63
CA VAL A 27 -2.25 -11.55 -12.58
C VAL A 27 -2.95 -11.51 -13.94
N THR A 28 -4.26 -11.33 -13.92
CA THR A 28 -5.10 -11.42 -15.12
C THR A 28 -6.05 -10.21 -15.19
N ASN A 29 -6.80 -10.08 -16.28
CA ASN A 29 -7.91 -9.12 -16.35
C ASN A 29 -8.98 -9.39 -15.27
N GLY A 30 -9.04 -10.61 -14.71
CA GLY A 30 -9.92 -10.94 -13.59
C GLY A 30 -9.57 -10.17 -12.32
N GLU A 31 -8.28 -10.09 -11.96
CA GLU A 31 -7.82 -9.29 -10.82
C GLU A 31 -8.10 -7.80 -11.03
N ARG A 32 -7.90 -7.30 -12.26
CA ARG A 32 -8.22 -5.89 -12.59
C ARG A 32 -9.70 -5.61 -12.40
N ALA A 33 -10.58 -6.47 -12.95
CA ALA A 33 -12.02 -6.31 -12.80
C ALA A 33 -12.49 -6.41 -11.34
N LEU A 34 -11.93 -7.36 -10.58
CA LEU A 34 -12.25 -7.53 -9.16
C LEU A 34 -11.75 -6.35 -8.31
N TYR A 35 -10.58 -5.79 -8.63
CA TYR A 35 -10.09 -4.59 -7.95
C TYR A 35 -11.05 -3.41 -8.14
N HIS A 36 -11.49 -3.16 -9.38
CA HIS A 36 -12.45 -2.09 -9.67
C HIS A 36 -13.83 -2.34 -9.02
N ALA A 37 -14.23 -3.60 -8.84
CA ALA A 37 -15.48 -3.94 -8.16
C ALA A 37 -15.40 -3.80 -6.64
N LEU A 38 -14.25 -4.16 -6.05
CA LEU A 38 -14.02 -4.07 -4.60
C LEU A 38 -13.82 -2.63 -4.12
N TYR A 39 -13.18 -1.83 -4.97
CA TYR A 39 -12.85 -0.44 -4.69
C TYR A 39 -13.43 0.41 -5.80
N PRO A 40 -14.13 1.51 -5.51
CA PRO A 40 -14.70 2.37 -6.56
C PRO A 40 -13.59 3.12 -7.34
N ALA A 41 -12.56 2.38 -7.78
CA ALA A 41 -11.39 2.89 -8.48
C ALA A 41 -11.75 3.27 -9.91
N ARG A 42 -11.50 4.52 -10.29
CA ARG A 42 -11.93 5.11 -11.58
C ARG A 42 -10.79 5.79 -12.35
N HIS A 43 -9.55 5.71 -11.86
CA HIS A 43 -8.43 6.35 -12.54
C HIS A 43 -8.26 5.80 -13.96
N ALA A 44 -8.26 6.69 -14.94
CA ALA A 44 -8.46 6.37 -16.35
C ALA A 44 -7.36 5.45 -16.93
N LEU A 45 -6.10 5.58 -16.49
CA LEU A 45 -5.01 4.70 -16.92
C LEU A 45 -5.25 3.23 -16.60
N TYR A 46 -5.97 2.92 -15.51
CA TYR A 46 -6.23 1.55 -15.09
C TYR A 46 -7.55 1.01 -15.62
N SER A 47 -8.48 1.88 -16.00
CA SER A 47 -9.83 1.48 -16.43
C SER A 47 -9.99 1.38 -17.94
N SER A 48 -9.16 2.05 -18.75
CA SER A 48 -9.32 2.08 -20.22
C SER A 48 -8.01 1.78 -20.95
N ASP A 49 -8.00 0.65 -21.67
CA ASP A 49 -6.86 0.29 -22.52
C ASP A 49 -6.61 1.32 -23.64
N GLU A 50 -7.66 1.98 -24.14
CA GLU A 50 -7.54 3.05 -25.12
C GLU A 50 -6.88 4.28 -24.51
N PHE A 51 -7.35 4.70 -23.34
CA PHE A 51 -6.77 5.83 -22.61
C PHE A 51 -5.29 5.57 -22.28
N ALA A 52 -4.96 4.37 -21.80
CA ALA A 52 -3.59 3.99 -21.49
C ALA A 52 -2.68 4.04 -22.73
N ARG A 53 -3.17 3.53 -23.89
CA ARG A 53 -2.42 3.62 -25.18
C ARG A 53 -2.23 5.06 -25.64
N ASN A 54 -3.21 5.92 -25.47
CA ASN A 54 -3.09 7.36 -25.78
C ASN A 54 -2.06 8.05 -24.86
N CYS A 55 -1.82 7.49 -23.67
CA CYS A 55 -0.76 7.93 -22.75
C CYS A 55 0.56 7.14 -22.91
N GLY A 56 0.76 6.46 -24.05
CA GLY A 56 2.02 5.80 -24.41
C GLY A 56 2.26 4.43 -23.77
N LEU A 57 1.32 3.90 -23.00
CA LEU A 57 1.40 2.55 -22.43
C LEU A 57 0.80 1.51 -23.41
N PRO A 58 1.25 0.24 -23.36
CA PRO A 58 0.75 -0.79 -24.29
C PRO A 58 -0.74 -1.15 -24.04
N GLN A 59 -1.20 -1.05 -22.83
CA GLN A 59 -2.57 -1.27 -22.34
C GLN A 59 -2.71 -0.74 -20.92
N SER A 60 -3.90 -0.79 -20.34
CA SER A 60 -4.08 -0.50 -18.92
C SER A 60 -3.27 -1.45 -18.05
N PRO A 61 -2.39 -0.95 -17.17
CA PRO A 61 -1.73 -1.80 -16.18
C PRO A 61 -2.73 -2.32 -15.14
N ILE A 62 -2.29 -3.27 -14.35
CA ILE A 62 -2.90 -3.59 -13.05
C ILE A 62 -2.70 -2.37 -12.15
N ASP A 63 -3.72 -1.97 -11.40
CA ASP A 63 -3.62 -0.85 -10.45
C ASP A 63 -2.41 -1.04 -9.52
N ASP A 64 -1.68 0.03 -9.24
CA ASP A 64 -0.44 -0.01 -8.44
C ASP A 64 -0.66 -0.63 -7.07
N LEU A 65 -1.79 -0.32 -6.42
CA LEU A 65 -2.14 -0.92 -5.14
C LEU A 65 -2.55 -2.39 -5.28
N ALA A 66 -3.17 -2.80 -6.39
CA ALA A 66 -3.45 -4.21 -6.64
C ALA A 66 -2.15 -5.01 -6.79
N ALA A 67 -1.17 -4.48 -7.53
CA ALA A 67 0.16 -5.07 -7.64
C ALA A 67 0.85 -5.16 -6.26
N PHE A 68 0.78 -4.08 -5.47
CA PHE A 68 1.26 -4.06 -4.08
C PHE A 68 0.60 -5.16 -3.23
N HIS A 69 -0.72 -5.32 -3.28
CA HIS A 69 -1.44 -6.33 -2.49
C HIS A 69 -1.05 -7.75 -2.88
N VAL A 70 -0.85 -8.03 -4.18
CA VAL A 70 -0.39 -9.34 -4.64
C VAL A 70 1.00 -9.66 -4.08
N VAL A 71 1.92 -8.70 -4.13
CA VAL A 71 3.28 -8.85 -3.59
C VAL A 71 3.25 -8.98 -2.06
N PHE A 72 2.49 -8.12 -1.39
CA PHE A 72 2.36 -8.10 0.07
C PHE A 72 1.74 -9.39 0.61
N GLY A 73 0.64 -9.87 0.01
CA GLY A 73 -0.10 -11.03 0.51
C GLY A 73 0.77 -12.29 0.58
N LYS A 74 1.70 -12.46 -0.36
CA LYS A 74 2.65 -13.58 -0.37
C LYS A 74 3.58 -13.59 0.83
N THR A 75 3.87 -12.42 1.40
CA THR A 75 4.79 -12.30 2.54
C THR A 75 4.14 -12.65 3.88
N VAL A 76 2.79 -12.71 3.93
CA VAL A 76 2.04 -12.90 5.16
C VAL A 76 2.35 -14.22 5.88
N PRO A 77 2.39 -15.39 5.21
CA PRO A 77 2.70 -16.65 5.87
C PRO A 77 4.05 -16.66 6.59
N ASP A 78 5.05 -15.97 6.02
CA ASP A 78 6.42 -16.00 6.53
C ASP A 78 6.75 -14.82 7.46
N ILE A 79 6.05 -13.66 7.32
CA ILE A 79 6.41 -12.45 8.07
C ILE A 79 5.31 -12.04 9.07
N SER A 80 4.03 -12.13 8.68
CA SER A 80 2.97 -11.50 9.45
C SER A 80 1.96 -12.46 10.05
N LEU A 81 2.09 -13.79 9.85
CA LEU A 81 1.11 -14.75 10.35
C LEU A 81 0.96 -14.69 11.88
N ASN A 82 2.08 -14.47 12.58
CA ASN A 82 2.17 -14.29 14.03
C ASN A 82 2.37 -12.82 14.45
N ALA A 83 2.12 -11.87 13.54
CA ALA A 83 2.22 -10.46 13.85
C ALA A 83 1.08 -9.99 14.77
N VAL A 84 1.41 -9.01 15.61
CA VAL A 84 0.46 -8.23 16.38
C VAL A 84 -0.09 -7.08 15.56
N ALA A 85 0.81 -6.39 14.82
CA ALA A 85 0.47 -5.25 13.97
C ALA A 85 1.55 -5.02 12.89
N ASN A 86 1.14 -4.51 11.74
CA ASN A 86 2.01 -3.83 10.81
C ASN A 86 2.16 -2.38 11.27
N LEU A 87 3.39 -1.93 11.52
CA LEU A 87 3.66 -0.67 12.20
C LEU A 87 3.94 0.48 11.23
N GLY A 88 4.37 0.17 9.99
CA GLY A 88 4.64 1.22 9.02
C GLY A 88 5.32 0.72 7.74
N TYR A 89 5.51 1.66 6.83
CA TYR A 89 6.13 1.51 5.53
C TYR A 89 7.13 2.63 5.29
N ALA A 90 8.15 2.36 4.47
CA ALA A 90 9.08 3.37 3.99
C ALA A 90 9.71 2.95 2.64
N GLU A 91 10.31 3.90 1.94
CA GLU A 91 11.11 3.67 0.74
C GLU A 91 10.40 2.80 -0.32
N GLY A 92 9.06 2.91 -0.40
CA GLY A 92 8.30 2.17 -1.40
C GLY A 92 8.48 2.79 -2.78
N ARG A 93 8.80 1.97 -3.79
CA ARG A 93 8.98 2.42 -5.18
C ARG A 93 8.29 1.45 -6.13
N TRP A 94 7.49 2.00 -7.04
CA TRP A 94 6.97 1.28 -8.19
C TRP A 94 7.94 1.49 -9.34
N LEU A 95 8.63 0.44 -9.75
CA LEU A 95 9.74 0.51 -10.69
C LEU A 95 9.31 0.19 -12.12
N GLN A 96 8.25 -0.60 -12.26
CA GLN A 96 7.66 -0.93 -13.55
C GLN A 96 6.16 -1.21 -13.42
N PRO A 97 5.33 -0.81 -14.40
CA PRO A 97 3.94 -1.21 -14.45
C PRO A 97 3.79 -2.72 -14.57
N VAL A 98 2.80 -3.27 -13.89
CA VAL A 98 2.42 -4.69 -13.98
C VAL A 98 1.24 -4.81 -14.93
N TYR A 99 1.31 -5.73 -15.88
CA TYR A 99 0.25 -5.95 -16.85
C TYR A 99 -0.44 -7.30 -16.67
N PRO A 100 -1.70 -7.44 -17.14
CA PRO A 100 -2.34 -8.75 -17.23
C PRO A 100 -1.47 -9.73 -18.03
N GLY A 101 -1.20 -10.92 -17.45
CA GLY A 101 -0.28 -11.92 -17.97
C GLY A 101 1.06 -11.98 -17.23
N ASP A 102 1.43 -10.95 -16.48
CA ASP A 102 2.63 -11.00 -15.65
C ASP A 102 2.46 -11.97 -14.47
N THR A 103 3.52 -12.69 -14.16
CA THR A 103 3.58 -13.59 -13.00
C THR A 103 4.44 -12.97 -11.92
N LEU A 104 3.82 -12.64 -10.79
CA LEU A 104 4.49 -12.01 -9.66
C LEU A 104 4.94 -13.06 -8.64
N ARG A 105 6.14 -12.86 -8.12
CA ARG A 105 6.69 -13.52 -6.94
C ARG A 105 7.26 -12.47 -5.99
N SER A 106 7.52 -12.86 -4.74
CA SER A 106 8.01 -11.95 -3.73
C SER A 106 9.17 -12.56 -2.97
N GLU A 107 10.13 -11.73 -2.59
CA GLU A 107 11.20 -12.05 -1.66
C GLU A 107 11.37 -10.91 -0.65
N SER A 108 11.83 -11.24 0.54
CA SER A 108 12.09 -10.25 1.58
C SER A 108 13.42 -10.51 2.26
N GLN A 109 14.16 -9.43 2.54
CA GLN A 109 15.37 -9.49 3.34
C GLN A 109 15.10 -8.83 4.70
N VAL A 110 15.48 -9.50 5.78
CA VAL A 110 15.45 -8.94 7.14
C VAL A 110 16.59 -7.94 7.28
N ILE A 111 16.25 -6.66 7.48
CA ILE A 111 17.19 -5.54 7.57
C ILE A 111 17.27 -4.92 8.96
N GLY A 112 16.38 -5.31 9.88
CA GLY A 112 16.39 -4.82 11.25
C GLY A 112 15.65 -5.74 12.19
N LEU A 113 16.10 -5.79 13.45
CA LEU A 113 15.50 -6.54 14.55
C LEU A 113 15.62 -5.75 15.86
N LYS A 114 14.53 -5.69 16.63
CA LYS A 114 14.54 -5.09 17.97
C LYS A 114 13.55 -5.79 18.85
N GLN A 115 14.00 -6.42 19.94
CA GLN A 115 13.11 -6.95 20.97
C GLN A 115 12.46 -5.80 21.75
N ASN A 116 11.16 -5.88 21.99
CA ASN A 116 10.44 -4.92 22.82
C ASN A 116 10.74 -5.15 24.31
N SER A 117 10.61 -4.09 25.12
CA SER A 117 10.91 -4.11 26.55
C SER A 117 10.06 -5.12 27.35
N ASN A 118 8.88 -5.50 26.81
CA ASN A 118 8.02 -6.50 27.44
C ASN A 118 8.55 -7.94 27.33
N GLY A 119 9.59 -8.17 26.52
CA GLY A 119 10.19 -9.50 26.27
C GLY A 119 9.29 -10.50 25.53
N LYS A 120 8.06 -10.11 25.14
CA LYS A 120 7.05 -10.99 24.53
C LYS A 120 6.91 -10.80 23.02
N THR A 121 7.40 -9.69 22.51
CA THR A 121 7.33 -9.30 21.11
C THR A 121 8.63 -8.64 20.67
N GLY A 122 8.82 -8.56 19.36
CA GLY A 122 9.87 -7.73 18.76
C GLY A 122 9.43 -7.13 17.45
N VAL A 123 10.18 -6.17 16.98
CA VAL A 123 9.96 -5.51 15.67
C VAL A 123 10.94 -6.08 14.66
N VAL A 124 10.41 -6.47 13.52
CA VAL A 124 11.16 -7.00 12.37
C VAL A 124 11.00 -6.02 11.22
N TRP A 125 12.09 -5.46 10.71
CA TRP A 125 12.10 -4.67 9.48
C TRP A 125 12.50 -5.55 8.31
N VAL A 126 11.71 -5.51 7.25
CA VAL A 126 12.00 -6.26 6.02
C VAL A 126 11.93 -5.33 4.82
N ARG A 127 12.90 -5.51 3.91
CA ARG A 127 12.85 -4.97 2.55
C ARG A 127 12.27 -6.03 1.63
N THR A 128 11.12 -5.76 1.06
CA THR A 128 10.40 -6.69 0.18
C THR A 128 10.51 -6.22 -1.26
N ARG A 129 10.77 -7.17 -2.17
CA ARG A 129 10.76 -6.98 -3.61
C ARG A 129 9.69 -7.86 -4.24
N GLY A 130 8.89 -7.27 -5.09
CA GLY A 130 8.03 -7.97 -6.03
C GLY A 130 8.75 -8.08 -7.38
N LEU A 131 8.86 -9.31 -7.90
CA LEU A 131 9.53 -9.59 -9.17
C LEU A 131 8.53 -10.18 -10.16
N ASN A 132 8.69 -9.84 -11.44
CA ASN A 132 7.93 -10.46 -12.52
C ASN A 132 8.62 -11.75 -13.03
N GLN A 133 8.08 -12.38 -14.08
CA GLN A 133 8.61 -13.61 -14.68
C GLN A 133 9.97 -13.45 -15.38
N ARG A 134 10.44 -12.22 -15.57
CA ARG A 134 11.75 -11.90 -16.17
C ARG A 134 12.80 -11.53 -15.11
N ASP A 135 12.49 -11.74 -13.82
CA ASP A 135 13.32 -11.35 -12.69
C ASP A 135 13.50 -9.82 -12.52
N GLU A 136 12.66 -9.04 -13.17
CA GLU A 136 12.64 -7.59 -13.03
C GLU A 136 11.88 -7.21 -11.76
N VAL A 137 12.47 -6.30 -10.97
CA VAL A 137 11.79 -5.76 -9.79
C VAL A 137 10.71 -4.78 -10.25
N VAL A 138 9.45 -5.08 -9.94
CA VAL A 138 8.30 -4.22 -10.29
C VAL A 138 7.93 -3.29 -9.14
N ILE A 139 8.12 -3.74 -7.90
CA ILE A 139 7.89 -2.94 -6.69
C ILE A 139 8.91 -3.33 -5.62
N GLU A 140 9.36 -2.34 -4.86
CA GLU A 140 10.20 -2.54 -3.67
C GLU A 140 9.68 -1.65 -2.55
N TYR A 141 9.67 -2.15 -1.31
CA TYR A 141 9.32 -1.34 -0.13
C TYR A 141 9.92 -1.91 1.14
N VAL A 142 10.09 -1.06 2.13
CA VAL A 142 10.40 -1.48 3.51
C VAL A 142 9.12 -1.43 4.33
N ARG A 143 8.91 -2.44 5.18
CA ARG A 143 7.90 -2.41 6.23
C ARG A 143 8.45 -2.96 7.52
N TRP A 144 7.82 -2.62 8.63
CA TRP A 144 8.15 -3.22 9.92
C TRP A 144 6.91 -3.70 10.65
N VAL A 145 7.08 -4.84 11.28
CA VAL A 145 5.99 -5.61 11.88
C VAL A 145 6.35 -5.94 13.33
N MET A 146 5.39 -5.82 14.22
CA MET A 146 5.50 -6.33 15.56
C MET A 146 5.12 -7.82 15.56
N VAL A 147 6.08 -8.69 15.86
CA VAL A 147 5.91 -10.15 15.86
C VAL A 147 6.00 -10.70 17.27
N ARG A 148 5.16 -11.68 17.58
CA ARG A 148 5.17 -12.39 18.88
C ARG A 148 6.37 -13.30 18.98
N LYS A 149 6.82 -13.55 20.22
CA LYS A 149 7.73 -14.67 20.56
C LYS A 149 6.89 -15.91 20.90
N SER A 150 7.32 -17.06 20.47
CA SER A 150 6.84 -18.38 20.90
C SER A 150 7.60 -18.86 22.13
N ASN A 151 8.92 -18.71 22.11
CA ASN A 151 9.80 -19.04 23.23
C ASN A 151 10.22 -17.73 23.93
N LEU A 152 9.65 -17.45 25.10
CA LEU A 152 9.95 -16.24 25.86
C LEU A 152 11.38 -16.24 26.43
N ASP A 153 11.99 -17.42 26.58
CA ASP A 153 13.36 -17.57 27.10
C ASP A 153 14.41 -17.48 25.97
N ALA A 154 13.98 -17.41 24.70
CA ALA A 154 14.92 -17.23 23.60
C ALA A 154 15.70 -15.91 23.79
N PRO A 155 17.03 -15.91 23.58
CA PRO A 155 17.86 -14.72 23.77
C PRO A 155 17.40 -13.60 22.82
N ALA A 156 17.52 -12.36 23.29
CA ALA A 156 17.27 -11.20 22.46
C ALA A 156 18.36 -11.13 21.35
N PRO A 157 18.00 -10.90 20.10
CA PRO A 157 18.99 -10.63 19.07
C PRO A 157 19.69 -9.31 19.33
N GLU A 158 20.82 -9.07 18.66
CA GLU A 158 21.40 -7.73 18.57
C GLU A 158 20.37 -6.76 17.99
N THR A 159 20.23 -5.58 18.62
CA THR A 159 19.30 -4.56 18.14
C THR A 159 19.89 -3.85 16.94
N VAL A 160 19.24 -4.00 15.79
CA VAL A 160 19.54 -3.29 14.55
C VAL A 160 18.28 -2.56 14.09
N VAL A 161 18.32 -1.23 14.07
CA VAL A 161 17.26 -0.39 13.51
C VAL A 161 17.81 0.21 12.22
N PRO A 162 17.19 -0.07 11.06
CA PRO A 162 17.69 0.48 9.81
C PRO A 162 17.53 1.99 9.75
N ASP A 163 18.52 2.65 9.15
CA ASP A 163 18.42 4.07 8.79
C ASP A 163 17.62 4.16 7.47
N LEU A 164 16.42 4.72 7.53
CA LEU A 164 15.50 4.82 6.42
C LEU A 164 15.33 6.28 5.99
N LYS A 165 15.21 6.51 4.69
CA LYS A 165 14.92 7.86 4.18
C LYS A 165 13.57 8.33 4.72
N PRO A 166 13.48 9.55 5.25
CA PRO A 166 12.20 10.11 5.71
C PRO A 166 11.23 10.38 4.54
N ALA A 167 11.76 10.57 3.33
CA ALA A 167 11.01 10.68 2.09
C ALA A 167 11.90 10.38 0.89
N LEU A 168 11.30 9.89 -0.18
CA LEU A 168 11.93 9.77 -1.49
C LEU A 168 12.05 11.16 -2.12
N SER A 169 13.17 11.42 -2.78
CA SER A 169 13.35 12.56 -3.66
C SER A 169 12.75 12.26 -5.05
N VAL A 170 12.59 13.30 -5.88
CA VAL A 170 12.13 13.10 -7.26
C VAL A 170 13.07 12.20 -8.07
N ASP A 171 14.37 12.21 -7.78
CA ASP A 171 15.37 11.36 -8.43
C ASP A 171 15.23 9.86 -8.07
N ASP A 172 14.55 9.56 -6.97
CA ASP A 172 14.23 8.16 -6.56
C ASP A 172 13.00 7.62 -7.30
N LEU A 173 12.18 8.48 -7.93
CA LEU A 173 10.95 8.12 -8.61
C LEU A 173 11.24 7.59 -10.01
N VAL A 174 10.47 6.59 -10.44
CA VAL A 174 10.59 6.03 -11.78
C VAL A 174 9.34 6.34 -12.59
N VAL A 175 9.49 7.13 -13.64
CA VAL A 175 8.42 7.33 -14.63
C VAL A 175 8.45 6.11 -15.56
N PRO A 176 7.32 5.41 -15.76
CA PRO A 176 7.27 4.26 -16.66
C PRO A 176 7.75 4.59 -18.07
N GLN A 177 8.54 3.68 -18.64
CA GLN A 177 9.04 3.86 -19.99
C GLN A 177 7.90 4.01 -20.99
N GLY A 178 7.95 5.05 -21.80
CA GLY A 178 6.95 5.35 -22.82
C GLY A 178 5.75 6.14 -22.33
N LEU A 179 5.61 6.37 -21.02
CA LEU A 179 4.54 7.23 -20.48
C LEU A 179 4.66 8.63 -21.07
N ASP A 180 3.57 9.08 -21.74
CA ASP A 180 3.47 10.37 -22.41
C ASP A 180 2.05 10.93 -22.27
N PHE A 181 1.93 12.05 -21.59
CA PHE A 181 0.66 12.72 -21.37
C PHE A 181 0.30 13.76 -22.46
N SER A 182 1.03 13.83 -23.58
CA SER A 182 0.74 14.77 -24.67
C SER A 182 -0.66 14.59 -25.28
N LYS A 183 -1.23 13.38 -25.20
CA LYS A 183 -2.60 13.05 -25.65
C LYS A 183 -3.55 12.73 -24.50
N TYR A 184 -3.24 13.20 -23.28
CA TYR A 184 -4.08 12.99 -22.12
C TYR A 184 -5.44 13.69 -22.29
N ASP A 185 -6.52 12.93 -22.13
CA ASP A 185 -7.89 13.43 -22.29
C ASP A 185 -8.48 13.78 -20.91
N PHE A 186 -8.50 15.08 -20.61
CA PHE A 186 -9.04 15.61 -19.35
C PHE A 186 -10.57 15.47 -19.21
N VAL A 187 -11.29 15.29 -20.32
CA VAL A 187 -12.74 15.03 -20.26
C VAL A 187 -12.97 13.58 -19.87
N GLN A 188 -12.26 12.63 -20.48
CA GLN A 188 -12.39 11.22 -20.13
C GLN A 188 -11.81 10.87 -18.76
N SER A 189 -10.81 11.62 -18.29
CA SER A 189 -10.26 11.43 -16.94
C SER A 189 -11.19 11.93 -15.84
N GLY A 190 -12.14 12.81 -16.17
CA GLY A 190 -13.18 13.31 -15.27
C GLY A 190 -12.81 14.55 -14.47
N GLN A 191 -11.66 15.18 -14.75
CA GLN A 191 -11.20 16.41 -14.07
C GLN A 191 -10.32 17.24 -15.00
N SER A 192 -10.47 18.57 -14.95
CA SER A 192 -9.68 19.51 -15.75
C SER A 192 -8.37 19.95 -15.08
N ASP A 193 -8.27 19.81 -13.76
CA ASP A 193 -7.13 20.32 -13.01
C ASP A 193 -5.85 19.53 -13.35
N ARG A 194 -4.81 20.30 -13.68
CA ARG A 194 -3.48 19.80 -14.01
C ARG A 194 -2.55 19.94 -12.81
N TRP A 195 -1.34 19.44 -12.92
CA TRP A 195 -0.32 19.52 -11.88
C TRP A 195 -0.09 20.94 -11.34
N ASP A 196 -0.13 21.97 -12.20
CA ASP A 196 0.08 23.36 -11.81
C ASP A 196 -1.08 23.97 -11.01
N ALA A 197 -2.28 23.41 -11.11
CA ALA A 197 -3.45 23.86 -10.34
C ALA A 197 -3.31 23.60 -8.83
N TYR A 198 -2.54 22.60 -8.44
CA TYR A 198 -2.36 22.22 -7.03
C TYR A 198 -1.28 23.06 -6.35
N LYS A 199 -1.48 23.38 -5.07
CA LYS A 199 -0.54 24.15 -4.26
C LYS A 199 -0.07 23.33 -3.06
N THR A 200 1.20 23.47 -2.69
CA THR A 200 1.72 22.89 -1.44
C THR A 200 0.89 23.42 -0.26
N GLU A 201 0.66 22.56 0.73
CA GLU A 201 -0.20 22.77 1.91
C GLU A 201 -1.71 22.79 1.59
N GLU A 202 -2.14 22.69 0.34
CA GLU A 202 -3.55 22.59 -0.01
C GLU A 202 -4.15 21.30 0.55
N THR A 203 -5.32 21.43 1.20
CA THR A 203 -6.12 20.31 1.70
C THR A 203 -7.32 20.09 0.79
N ILE A 204 -7.55 18.84 0.38
CA ILE A 204 -8.60 18.43 -0.54
C ILE A 204 -9.53 17.47 0.19
N ASP A 205 -10.79 17.86 0.38
CA ASP A 205 -11.84 16.97 0.86
C ASP A 205 -12.37 16.14 -0.31
N HIS A 206 -12.34 14.81 -0.17
CA HIS A 206 -12.85 13.91 -1.21
C HIS A 206 -14.38 13.71 -1.14
N VAL A 207 -15.04 14.29 -0.15
CA VAL A 207 -16.49 14.41 0.03
C VAL A 207 -17.22 13.08 0.20
N ASP A 208 -16.95 12.12 -0.70
CA ASP A 208 -17.61 10.82 -0.73
C ASP A 208 -17.22 9.93 0.47
N GLY A 209 -17.95 8.86 0.67
CA GLY A 209 -17.65 7.85 1.70
C GLY A 209 -18.14 6.47 1.27
N VAL A 210 -17.50 5.45 1.82
CA VAL A 210 -17.86 4.04 1.57
C VAL A 210 -17.95 3.29 2.90
N THR A 211 -19.08 2.64 3.16
CA THR A 211 -19.23 1.75 4.31
C THR A 211 -18.61 0.39 3.97
N VAL A 212 -17.73 -0.09 4.83
CA VAL A 212 -17.03 -1.37 4.64
C VAL A 212 -17.96 -2.54 4.91
N GLU A 213 -18.09 -3.42 3.94
CA GLU A 213 -18.84 -4.65 4.06
C GLU A 213 -17.95 -5.85 4.38
N GLU A 214 -18.41 -6.75 5.26
CA GLU A 214 -17.61 -7.91 5.66
C GLU A 214 -17.33 -8.86 4.49
N ALA A 215 -18.31 -9.06 3.61
CA ALA A 215 -18.17 -9.94 2.44
C ALA A 215 -17.14 -9.44 1.45
N GLU A 216 -17.08 -8.12 1.23
CA GLU A 216 -16.10 -7.47 0.36
C GLU A 216 -14.71 -7.61 0.94
N HIS A 217 -14.55 -7.34 2.23
CA HIS A 217 -13.26 -7.53 2.91
C HIS A 217 -12.78 -8.99 2.84
N MET A 218 -13.67 -9.96 3.04
CA MET A 218 -13.34 -11.40 2.91
C MET A 218 -12.95 -11.75 1.47
N LEU A 219 -13.59 -11.15 0.47
CA LEU A 219 -13.21 -11.32 -0.94
C LEU A 219 -11.82 -10.72 -1.18
N ALA A 220 -11.56 -9.51 -0.69
CA ALA A 220 -10.27 -8.84 -0.81
C ALA A 220 -9.13 -9.66 -0.17
N THR A 221 -9.29 -10.16 1.05
CA THR A 221 -8.25 -10.97 1.71
C THR A 221 -7.93 -12.24 0.94
N ARG A 222 -8.94 -12.92 0.35
CA ARG A 222 -8.74 -14.10 -0.50
C ARG A 222 -8.06 -13.74 -1.82
N LEU A 223 -8.51 -12.65 -2.43
CA LEU A 223 -7.94 -12.16 -3.69
C LEU A 223 -6.44 -11.87 -3.55
N TRP A 224 -6.04 -11.26 -2.45
CA TRP A 224 -4.64 -10.92 -2.20
C TRP A 224 -3.86 -12.01 -1.46
N GLN A 225 -4.50 -13.14 -1.13
CA GLN A 225 -3.89 -14.24 -0.36
C GLN A 225 -3.33 -13.78 1.00
N ASN A 226 -3.92 -12.75 1.60
CA ASN A 226 -3.57 -12.30 2.94
C ASN A 226 -4.24 -13.23 3.96
N THR A 227 -3.47 -14.18 4.48
CA THR A 227 -3.95 -15.25 5.36
C THR A 227 -3.80 -14.95 6.85
N ALA A 228 -3.52 -13.70 7.23
CA ALA A 228 -3.44 -13.32 8.65
C ALA A 228 -4.76 -13.61 9.36
N LYS A 229 -4.70 -14.41 10.44
CA LYS A 229 -5.89 -14.94 11.14
C LYS A 229 -6.86 -13.87 11.58
N VAL A 230 -6.36 -12.71 12.03
CA VAL A 230 -7.17 -11.56 12.47
C VAL A 230 -8.11 -11.02 11.39
N HIS A 231 -7.81 -11.29 10.12
CA HIS A 231 -8.62 -10.88 8.96
C HIS A 231 -9.59 -11.98 8.50
N PHE A 232 -9.37 -13.24 8.92
CA PHE A 232 -10.05 -14.41 8.39
C PHE A 232 -10.94 -15.12 9.39
N ASP A 233 -10.47 -15.28 10.62
CA ASP A 233 -10.98 -16.27 11.56
C ASP A 233 -11.56 -15.60 12.81
N LEU A 234 -12.89 -15.62 12.92
CA LEU A 234 -13.62 -15.09 14.09
C LEU A 234 -13.34 -15.86 15.39
N THR A 235 -12.84 -17.11 15.30
CA THR A 235 -12.48 -17.84 16.54
C THR A 235 -11.25 -17.25 17.21
N THR A 236 -10.38 -16.55 16.44
CA THR A 236 -9.22 -15.84 16.97
C THR A 236 -9.54 -14.41 17.42
N ARG A 237 -10.67 -13.85 16.94
CA ARG A 237 -11.12 -12.50 17.28
C ARG A 237 -12.66 -12.43 17.26
N PRO A 238 -13.31 -12.90 18.33
CA PRO A 238 -14.77 -12.96 18.41
C PRO A 238 -15.50 -11.62 18.30
N GLU A 239 -14.82 -10.51 18.66
CA GLU A 239 -15.34 -9.14 18.58
C GLU A 239 -15.49 -8.60 17.14
N GLY A 240 -14.97 -9.31 16.15
CA GLY A 240 -15.06 -8.94 14.74
C GLY A 240 -13.72 -9.07 14.03
N ARG A 241 -13.77 -9.30 12.72
CA ARG A 241 -12.55 -9.33 11.89
C ARG A 241 -11.96 -7.94 11.76
N LEU A 242 -10.67 -7.82 12.04
CA LEU A 242 -9.94 -6.59 11.71
C LEU A 242 -9.85 -6.45 10.21
N ILE A 243 -10.29 -5.31 9.68
CA ILE A 243 -10.16 -5.02 8.25
C ILE A 243 -8.67 -4.94 7.90
N TYR A 244 -8.28 -5.57 6.81
CA TYR A 244 -6.93 -5.50 6.26
C TYR A 244 -6.56 -4.05 5.93
N GLY A 245 -5.44 -3.58 6.45
CA GLY A 245 -5.02 -2.18 6.25
C GLY A 245 -4.89 -1.78 4.79
N GLY A 246 -4.45 -2.68 3.92
CA GLY A 246 -4.43 -2.45 2.47
C GLY A 246 -5.82 -2.25 1.86
N HIS A 247 -6.87 -2.85 2.44
CA HIS A 247 -8.25 -2.57 2.02
C HIS A 247 -8.62 -1.11 2.31
N VAL A 248 -8.23 -0.59 3.47
CA VAL A 248 -8.42 0.83 3.83
C VAL A 248 -7.63 1.75 2.89
N ILE A 249 -6.37 1.39 2.56
CA ILE A 249 -5.54 2.15 1.61
C ILE A 249 -6.25 2.25 0.26
N SER A 250 -6.71 1.13 -0.29
CA SER A 250 -7.36 1.11 -1.60
C SER A 250 -8.69 1.86 -1.62
N MET A 251 -9.51 1.75 -0.55
CA MET A 251 -10.73 2.55 -0.42
C MET A 251 -10.44 4.05 -0.38
N ALA A 252 -9.51 4.48 0.45
CA ALA A 252 -9.13 5.89 0.55
C ALA A 252 -8.57 6.42 -0.78
N ARG A 253 -7.71 5.62 -1.46
CA ARG A 253 -7.17 6.00 -2.77
C ARG A 253 -8.27 6.11 -3.83
N ALA A 254 -9.25 5.22 -3.82
CA ALA A 254 -10.38 5.29 -4.74
C ALA A 254 -11.28 6.52 -4.47
N LEU A 255 -11.52 6.86 -3.20
CA LEU A 255 -12.24 8.08 -2.82
C LEU A 255 -11.48 9.34 -3.26
N SER A 256 -10.15 9.31 -3.27
CA SER A 256 -9.33 10.44 -3.71
C SER A 256 -9.49 10.80 -5.19
N PHE A 257 -10.13 9.96 -5.99
CA PHE A 257 -10.52 10.30 -7.36
C PHE A 257 -11.30 11.61 -7.43
N ASN A 258 -12.16 11.86 -6.44
CA ASN A 258 -12.86 13.13 -6.33
C ASN A 258 -11.90 14.21 -5.81
N GLY A 259 -11.40 15.03 -6.72
CA GLY A 259 -10.41 16.08 -6.48
C GLY A 259 -8.97 15.73 -6.92
N LEU A 260 -8.65 14.47 -7.20
CA LEU A 260 -7.32 13.99 -7.64
C LEU A 260 -7.42 12.96 -8.79
N ALA A 261 -8.45 13.08 -9.66
CA ALA A 261 -8.65 12.13 -10.75
C ALA A 261 -7.44 12.02 -11.71
N ASN A 262 -6.67 13.11 -11.84
CA ASN A 262 -5.49 13.17 -12.70
C ASN A 262 -4.17 12.77 -12.00
N ALA A 263 -4.17 12.52 -10.71
CA ALA A 263 -3.05 11.91 -10.00
C ALA A 263 -3.10 10.39 -10.25
N GLN A 264 -2.53 9.94 -11.37
CA GLN A 264 -2.78 8.62 -11.95
C GLN A 264 -1.97 7.51 -11.26
N MET A 265 -0.66 7.47 -11.43
CA MET A 265 0.18 6.35 -11.02
C MET A 265 0.90 6.66 -9.70
N ILE A 266 0.84 5.74 -8.75
CA ILE A 266 1.68 5.77 -7.55
C ILE A 266 3.09 5.32 -7.94
N VAL A 267 4.09 6.14 -7.68
CA VAL A 267 5.49 5.83 -7.98
C VAL A 267 6.40 5.82 -6.76
N GLY A 268 5.93 6.38 -5.65
CA GLY A 268 6.69 6.40 -4.39
C GLY A 268 5.78 6.30 -3.17
N LEU A 269 6.23 5.62 -2.11
CA LEU A 269 5.60 5.54 -0.81
C LEU A 269 6.64 5.91 0.25
N ASN A 270 6.45 7.04 0.91
CA ASN A 270 7.40 7.56 1.89
C ASN A 270 7.15 7.02 3.28
N ASP A 271 5.88 7.04 3.70
CA ASP A 271 5.45 6.60 5.03
C ASP A 271 4.00 6.10 4.97
N GLY A 272 3.62 5.26 5.92
CA GLY A 272 2.26 4.78 6.04
C GLY A 272 2.00 4.17 7.40
N ALA A 273 1.00 4.72 8.09
CA ALA A 273 0.57 4.25 9.41
C ALA A 273 -0.90 3.83 9.39
N HIS A 274 -1.17 2.61 9.86
CA HIS A 274 -2.51 2.17 10.23
C HIS A 274 -2.78 2.62 11.66
N ALA A 275 -3.41 3.80 11.82
CA ALA A 275 -3.48 4.51 13.09
C ALA A 275 -4.45 3.86 14.09
N ASN A 276 -5.64 3.48 13.62
CA ASN A 276 -6.66 2.82 14.43
C ASN A 276 -7.31 1.65 13.67
N PRO A 277 -7.90 0.67 14.39
CA PRO A 277 -8.56 -0.46 13.76
C PRO A 277 -9.85 -0.06 13.01
N CYS A 278 -10.08 -0.69 11.85
CA CYS A 278 -11.30 -0.58 11.07
C CYS A 278 -12.05 -1.92 11.10
N PHE A 279 -13.38 -1.85 11.14
CA PHE A 279 -14.28 -3.01 11.16
C PHE A 279 -15.37 -2.87 10.10
N ALA A 280 -16.01 -3.98 9.74
CA ALA A 280 -17.21 -3.93 8.91
C ALA A 280 -18.29 -3.09 9.60
N GLY A 281 -18.99 -2.27 8.80
CA GLY A 281 -19.93 -1.26 9.28
C GLY A 281 -19.33 0.13 9.51
N ASP A 282 -18.01 0.26 9.62
CA ASP A 282 -17.35 1.58 9.62
C ASP A 282 -17.48 2.23 8.23
N THR A 283 -17.79 3.52 8.19
CA THR A 283 -17.81 4.29 6.93
C THR A 283 -16.48 5.03 6.81
N ILE A 284 -15.73 4.68 5.76
CA ILE A 284 -14.47 5.34 5.41
C ILE A 284 -14.79 6.61 4.62
N LYS A 285 -14.23 7.72 5.06
CA LYS A 285 -14.06 8.96 4.30
C LYS A 285 -12.60 9.26 4.14
N ALA A 286 -12.25 10.12 3.19
CA ALA A 286 -10.86 10.47 2.95
C ALA A 286 -10.68 11.95 2.64
N TRP A 287 -9.49 12.46 2.94
CA TRP A 287 -9.00 13.75 2.51
C TRP A 287 -7.51 13.66 2.17
N SER A 288 -7.02 14.57 1.35
CA SER A 288 -5.60 14.65 1.02
C SER A 288 -5.03 16.02 1.32
N GLN A 289 -3.71 16.08 1.56
CA GLN A 289 -2.93 17.30 1.60
C GLN A 289 -1.79 17.19 0.58
N VAL A 290 -1.56 18.25 -0.20
CA VAL A 290 -0.41 18.34 -1.08
C VAL A 290 0.80 18.70 -0.22
N LEU A 291 1.75 17.78 -0.09
CA LEU A 291 2.97 17.98 0.71
C LEU A 291 4.10 18.59 -0.10
N ASP A 292 4.20 18.22 -1.38
CA ASP A 292 5.26 18.69 -2.27
C ASP A 292 4.87 18.50 -3.74
N LYS A 293 5.60 19.15 -4.64
CA LYS A 293 5.45 19.08 -6.09
C LYS A 293 6.82 19.01 -6.74
N ALA A 294 6.97 18.15 -7.74
CA ALA A 294 8.22 18.04 -8.47
C ALA A 294 8.00 17.80 -9.96
N GLU A 295 8.87 18.37 -10.80
CA GLU A 295 8.97 17.96 -12.20
C GLU A 295 9.84 16.71 -12.29
N THR A 296 9.38 15.71 -13.05
CA THR A 296 10.06 14.40 -13.13
C THR A 296 11.23 14.37 -14.11
N GLY A 297 11.46 15.46 -14.86
CA GLY A 297 12.39 15.48 -15.99
C GLY A 297 11.83 14.82 -17.27
N VAL A 298 10.67 14.17 -17.22
CA VAL A 298 9.96 13.67 -18.39
C VAL A 298 8.96 14.74 -18.86
N PRO A 299 9.02 15.19 -20.12
CA PRO A 299 8.16 16.26 -20.62
C PRO A 299 6.67 15.96 -20.40
N GLY A 300 5.93 16.91 -19.84
CA GLY A 300 4.49 16.81 -19.58
C GLY A 300 4.12 15.94 -18.37
N VAL A 301 5.08 15.40 -17.61
CA VAL A 301 4.83 14.55 -16.46
C VAL A 301 5.36 15.22 -15.18
N GLY A 302 4.47 15.59 -14.28
CA GLY A 302 4.77 16.05 -12.94
C GLY A 302 4.52 14.97 -11.90
N ALA A 303 5.03 15.17 -10.70
CA ALA A 303 4.74 14.36 -9.53
C ALA A 303 4.17 15.23 -8.41
N LEU A 304 3.12 14.76 -7.75
CA LEU A 304 2.61 15.32 -6.50
C LEU A 304 2.96 14.38 -5.34
N ARG A 305 3.53 14.94 -4.27
CA ARG A 305 3.62 14.25 -2.98
C ARG A 305 2.36 14.57 -2.18
N LEU A 306 1.65 13.53 -1.84
CA LEU A 306 0.33 13.62 -1.23
C LEU A 306 0.32 12.90 0.11
N ARG A 307 -0.26 13.52 1.13
CA ARG A 307 -0.75 12.81 2.30
C ARG A 307 -2.18 12.41 2.04
N LEU A 308 -2.49 11.14 2.14
CA LEU A 308 -3.85 10.61 2.07
C LEU A 308 -4.25 10.10 3.45
N VAL A 309 -5.32 10.66 3.99
CA VAL A 309 -5.84 10.29 5.30
C VAL A 309 -7.21 9.65 5.15
N ALA A 310 -7.36 8.44 5.70
CA ALA A 310 -8.68 7.83 5.85
C ALA A 310 -9.18 8.02 7.26
N THR A 311 -10.47 8.33 7.40
CA THR A 311 -11.14 8.52 8.69
C THR A 311 -12.44 7.73 8.78
N LYS A 312 -12.89 7.46 10.01
CA LYS A 312 -14.24 6.97 10.29
C LYS A 312 -15.21 8.15 10.24
N GLY A 313 -16.18 8.12 9.31
CA GLY A 313 -17.15 9.18 9.17
C GLY A 313 -16.50 10.52 8.79
N GLY A 314 -17.15 11.63 9.10
CA GLY A 314 -16.69 12.98 8.75
C GLY A 314 -15.82 13.62 9.84
N ALA A 315 -14.63 13.10 10.09
CA ALA A 315 -13.69 13.71 11.02
C ALA A 315 -13.10 15.03 10.46
N PRO A 316 -12.65 15.95 11.32
CA PRO A 316 -11.97 17.16 10.88
C PRO A 316 -10.66 16.84 10.16
N PHE A 317 -10.15 17.77 9.34
CA PHE A 317 -8.86 17.65 8.67
C PHE A 317 -7.69 17.79 9.65
N ALA A 318 -7.63 16.88 10.62
CA ALA A 318 -6.60 16.80 11.63
C ALA A 318 -6.17 15.35 11.83
N LEU A 319 -4.90 15.15 12.13
CA LEU A 319 -4.33 13.83 12.32
C LEU A 319 -4.19 13.46 13.79
N ARG A 320 -3.78 14.43 14.62
CA ARG A 320 -3.33 14.19 15.98
C ARG A 320 -3.98 15.16 16.93
N GLY A 321 -4.22 14.70 18.14
CA GLY A 321 -4.63 15.53 19.26
C GLY A 321 -3.45 16.25 19.91
N ASP A 322 -3.74 17.03 20.95
CA ASP A 322 -2.75 17.80 21.72
C ASP A 322 -1.70 16.89 22.42
N ASP A 323 -2.03 15.62 22.64
CA ASP A 323 -1.12 14.61 23.20
C ASP A 323 -0.17 13.99 22.16
N GLY A 324 -0.24 14.45 20.90
CA GLY A 324 0.57 13.97 19.79
C GLY A 324 0.15 12.61 19.21
N LYS A 325 -0.89 11.96 19.75
CA LYS A 325 -1.40 10.69 19.23
C LYS A 325 -2.39 10.93 18.10
N TYR A 326 -2.52 9.93 17.23
CA TYR A 326 -3.57 9.95 16.19
C TYR A 326 -4.95 10.09 16.85
N LEU A 327 -5.80 10.90 16.25
CA LEU A 327 -7.19 11.00 16.65
C LEU A 327 -7.89 9.63 16.50
N PRO A 328 -8.88 9.31 17.34
CA PRO A 328 -9.53 7.99 17.35
C PRO A 328 -10.17 7.61 16.01
N ASP A 329 -10.62 8.61 15.23
CA ASP A 329 -11.28 8.40 13.94
C ASP A 329 -10.31 8.28 12.76
N VAL A 330 -9.02 8.57 12.95
CA VAL A 330 -8.01 8.41 11.89
C VAL A 330 -7.68 6.93 11.75
N LEU A 331 -7.93 6.37 10.57
CA LEU A 331 -7.65 4.97 10.23
C LEU A 331 -6.30 4.79 9.54
N LEU A 332 -5.97 5.74 8.66
CA LEU A 332 -4.79 5.71 7.80
C LEU A 332 -4.17 7.09 7.69
N ASP A 333 -2.86 7.15 7.75
CA ASP A 333 -2.02 8.27 7.32
C ASP A 333 -1.00 7.73 6.33
N LEU A 334 -1.07 8.12 5.05
CA LEU A 334 -0.24 7.61 3.97
C LEU A 334 0.43 8.78 3.25
N ASP A 335 1.76 8.76 3.13
CA ASP A 335 2.56 9.74 2.38
C ASP A 335 3.12 9.08 1.13
N TYR A 336 2.70 9.57 -0.05
CA TYR A 336 3.07 8.95 -1.32
C TYR A 336 3.25 9.96 -2.46
N TRP A 337 3.94 9.55 -3.51
CA TRP A 337 4.09 10.28 -4.75
C TRP A 337 3.22 9.68 -5.85
N ALA A 338 2.50 10.54 -6.57
CA ALA A 338 1.71 10.17 -7.75
C ALA A 338 2.10 11.00 -8.97
N LEU A 339 2.16 10.35 -10.14
CA LEU A 339 2.38 11.01 -11.43
C LEU A 339 1.11 11.68 -11.92
N MET A 340 1.26 12.83 -12.53
CA MET A 340 0.17 13.67 -13.00
C MET A 340 0.57 14.43 -14.28
N PRO A 341 -0.37 14.68 -15.23
CA PRO A 341 -0.09 15.55 -16.38
C PRO A 341 0.13 17.00 -15.95
N ILE A 342 1.15 17.65 -16.53
CA ILE A 342 1.44 19.08 -16.38
C ILE A 342 0.57 19.89 -17.32
#